data_f2f180db9ab6210187467e4078e64236
#
_entry.id   f2f180db9ab6210187467e4078e64236
#
_cell.length_a   1.000
_cell.length_b   1.000
_cell.length_c   1.000
_cell.angle_alpha   90.00
_cell.angle_beta   90.00
_cell.angle_gamma   90.00
#
_symmetry.space_group_name_H-M   'P 1'
#
loop_
_entity.id
_entity.type
_entity.pdbx_description
1 polymer ?
#
loop_
_entity_poly.entity_id
_entity_poly.type
_entity_poly.pdbx_seq_one_letter_code
_entity_poly.pdbx_strand_id
1 'polypeptide(L)'
;KDIQQLERTLVEKGSDSYKSLANQVLIELREIHQEADRLKSYIDSDVYNRIDKKVRTVRVNIDVQLERLDRESQVDLENAEPEELAPELSQTLANIAVDHQAILDKIATSAEGDKEELTAIHSLKMEKFQTILEGYLKIKANPKNYNRAEERLEQAKAAIEQFDLELDQVLRELNETDMRDFDISLRILEKDRKE
;
A
#
# COMPACT_ATOMS: atom_id res chain seq x y z
N LYS A 1 -3.55 27.95 25.41
CA LYS A 1 -4.37 26.82 25.92
C LYS A 1 -4.36 25.67 24.92
N ASP A 2 -4.54 25.98 23.65
CA ASP A 2 -4.77 24.99 22.60
C ASP A 2 -3.49 24.23 22.15
N ILE A 3 -2.31 24.88 22.17
CA ILE A 3 -1.02 24.22 21.86
C ILE A 3 -0.65 23.15 22.91
N GLN A 4 -0.82 23.46 24.19
CA GLN A 4 -0.58 22.50 25.25
C GLN A 4 -1.57 21.33 25.22
N GLN A 5 -2.78 21.59 24.74
CA GLN A 5 -3.78 20.55 24.53
C GLN A 5 -3.42 19.65 23.33
N LEU A 6 -2.86 20.21 22.25
CA LEU A 6 -2.34 19.45 21.10
C LEU A 6 -1.22 18.49 21.51
N GLU A 7 -0.22 18.99 22.23
CA GLU A 7 0.91 18.17 22.71
C GLU A 7 0.44 17.02 23.62
N ARG A 8 -0.50 17.31 24.53
CA ARG A 8 -1.11 16.29 25.39
C ARG A 8 -1.91 15.26 24.59
N THR A 9 -2.66 15.70 23.59
CA THR A 9 -3.46 14.80 22.74
C THR A 9 -2.58 13.82 21.99
N LEU A 10 -1.41 14.24 21.51
CA LEU A 10 -0.47 13.35 20.84
C LEU A 10 0.02 12.23 21.78
N VAL A 11 0.36 12.58 23.03
CA VAL A 11 0.86 11.63 24.03
C VAL A 11 -0.25 10.70 24.55
N GLU A 12 -1.46 11.23 24.77
CA GLU A 12 -2.55 10.50 25.45
C GLU A 12 -3.47 9.73 24.49
N LYS A 13 -3.66 10.22 23.27
CA LYS A 13 -4.68 9.72 22.33
C LYS A 13 -4.16 9.29 20.95
N GLY A 14 -2.85 9.43 20.72
CA GLY A 14 -2.21 9.00 19.48
C GLY A 14 -2.33 9.97 18.29
N SER A 15 -1.71 9.59 17.17
CA SER A 15 -1.51 10.42 15.98
C SER A 15 -2.80 10.87 15.29
N ASP A 16 -3.81 10.01 15.18
CA ASP A 16 -5.06 10.35 14.48
C ASP A 16 -5.88 11.41 15.22
N SER A 17 -5.92 11.31 16.55
CA SER A 17 -6.57 12.31 17.38
C SER A 17 -5.83 13.66 17.33
N TYR A 18 -4.49 13.60 17.25
CA TYR A 18 -3.68 14.81 17.04
C TYR A 18 -3.97 15.44 15.68
N LYS A 19 -3.97 14.67 14.59
CA LYS A 19 -4.26 15.15 13.22
C LYS A 19 -5.62 15.82 13.13
N SER A 20 -6.64 15.23 13.75
CA SER A 20 -7.99 15.79 13.79
C SER A 20 -8.05 17.14 14.53
N LEU A 21 -7.45 17.21 15.71
CA LEU A 21 -7.41 18.43 16.52
C LEU A 21 -6.51 19.51 15.87
N ALA A 22 -5.38 19.13 15.28
CA ALA A 22 -4.50 20.03 14.56
C ALA A 22 -5.22 20.73 13.39
N ASN A 23 -5.98 19.99 12.60
CA ASN A 23 -6.79 20.55 11.51
C ASN A 23 -7.83 21.55 12.01
N GLN A 24 -8.48 21.27 13.14
CA GLN A 24 -9.42 22.21 13.75
C GLN A 24 -8.70 23.50 14.21
N VAL A 25 -7.55 23.39 14.88
CA VAL A 25 -6.76 24.54 15.31
C VAL A 25 -6.25 25.36 14.11
N LEU A 26 -5.87 24.72 13.00
CA LEU A 26 -5.48 25.44 11.78
C LEU A 26 -6.62 26.26 11.18
N ILE A 27 -7.86 25.78 11.26
CA ILE A 27 -9.05 26.55 10.84
C ILE A 27 -9.23 27.77 11.75
N GLU A 28 -9.20 27.58 13.07
CA GLU A 28 -9.32 28.67 14.04
C GLU A 28 -8.22 29.74 13.88
N LEU A 29 -6.98 29.31 13.63
CA LEU A 29 -5.86 30.24 13.35
C LEU A 29 -6.07 31.06 12.09
N ARG A 30 -6.70 30.48 11.06
CA ARG A 30 -7.05 31.21 9.83
C ARG A 30 -8.12 32.27 10.11
N GLU A 31 -9.13 31.94 10.89
CA GLU A 31 -10.19 32.89 11.28
C GLU A 31 -9.60 34.04 12.12
N ILE A 32 -8.74 33.75 13.09
CA ILE A 32 -8.05 34.77 13.89
C ILE A 32 -7.22 35.70 12.99
N HIS A 33 -6.50 35.15 12.04
CA HIS A 33 -5.70 35.97 11.11
C HIS A 33 -6.55 36.86 10.23
N GLN A 34 -7.64 36.33 9.67
CA GLN A 34 -8.59 37.10 8.87
C GLN A 34 -9.23 38.24 9.67
N GLU A 35 -9.60 38.01 10.93
CA GLU A 35 -10.17 39.02 11.78
C GLU A 35 -9.12 40.08 12.16
N ALA A 36 -7.90 39.69 12.46
CA ALA A 36 -6.80 40.62 12.69
C ALA A 36 -6.53 41.50 11.47
N ASP A 37 -6.60 40.97 10.25
CA ASP A 37 -6.47 41.73 9.00
C ASP A 37 -7.60 42.74 8.81
N ARG A 38 -8.85 42.37 9.13
CA ARG A 38 -10.00 43.28 9.09
C ARG A 38 -9.86 44.45 10.06
N LEU A 39 -9.30 44.17 11.22
CA LEU A 39 -9.13 45.17 12.29
C LEU A 39 -7.79 45.93 12.20
N LYS A 40 -6.94 45.65 11.23
CA LYS A 40 -5.57 46.19 11.11
C LYS A 40 -5.51 47.71 11.16
N SER A 41 -6.52 48.42 10.61
CA SER A 41 -6.59 49.88 10.67
C SER A 41 -7.16 50.44 11.98
N TYR A 42 -7.67 49.58 12.84
CA TYR A 42 -8.33 49.99 14.11
C TYR A 42 -7.52 49.59 15.37
N ILE A 43 -6.51 48.76 15.20
CA ILE A 43 -5.65 48.30 16.29
C ILE A 43 -4.21 48.82 16.15
N ASP A 44 -3.52 48.87 17.26
CA ASP A 44 -2.10 49.26 17.28
C ASP A 44 -1.27 48.26 16.43
N SER A 45 -0.29 48.80 15.68
CA SER A 45 0.56 48.02 14.82
C SER A 45 1.38 46.95 15.57
N ASP A 46 1.78 47.21 16.79
CA ASP A 46 2.54 46.25 17.62
C ASP A 46 1.61 45.10 18.07
N VAL A 47 0.34 45.39 18.33
CA VAL A 47 -0.66 44.37 18.66
C VAL A 47 -0.90 43.48 17.44
N TYR A 48 -1.09 44.06 16.27
CA TYR A 48 -1.25 43.30 15.01
C TYR A 48 -0.04 42.39 14.75
N ASN A 49 1.18 42.94 14.81
CA ASN A 49 2.40 42.20 14.58
C ASN A 49 2.60 41.04 15.56
N ARG A 50 2.20 41.20 16.82
CA ARG A 50 2.25 40.10 17.81
C ARG A 50 1.24 39.01 17.49
N ILE A 51 0.03 39.35 17.07
CA ILE A 51 -0.99 38.37 16.65
C ILE A 51 -0.46 37.60 15.43
N ASP A 52 -0.06 38.32 14.38
CA ASP A 52 0.46 37.71 13.13
C ASP A 52 1.64 36.77 13.39
N LYS A 53 2.62 37.24 14.18
CA LYS A 53 3.79 36.40 14.58
C LYS A 53 3.34 35.15 15.32
N LYS A 54 2.39 35.26 16.25
CA LYS A 54 1.91 34.14 17.05
C LYS A 54 1.16 33.12 16.19
N VAL A 55 0.27 33.58 15.32
CA VAL A 55 -0.45 32.73 14.37
C VAL A 55 0.51 31.95 13.48
N ARG A 56 1.48 32.63 12.87
CA ARG A 56 2.49 31.99 12.01
C ARG A 56 3.33 30.96 12.76
N THR A 57 3.78 31.28 13.96
CA THR A 57 4.59 30.37 14.77
C THR A 57 3.82 29.10 15.11
N VAL A 58 2.56 29.22 15.53
CA VAL A 58 1.72 28.07 15.88
C VAL A 58 1.45 27.21 14.66
N ARG A 59 1.11 27.87 13.52
CA ARG A 59 0.87 27.17 12.26
C ARG A 59 2.07 26.36 11.81
N VAL A 60 3.27 26.98 11.78
CA VAL A 60 4.50 26.28 11.39
C VAL A 60 4.78 25.09 12.29
N ASN A 61 4.59 25.22 13.60
CA ASN A 61 4.79 24.11 14.53
C ASN A 61 3.82 22.96 14.26
N ILE A 62 2.56 23.25 13.96
CA ILE A 62 1.56 22.23 13.63
C ILE A 62 1.91 21.55 12.30
N ASP A 63 2.24 22.32 11.26
CA ASP A 63 2.60 21.79 9.95
C ASP A 63 3.82 20.85 10.04
N VAL A 64 4.87 21.24 10.78
CA VAL A 64 6.07 20.40 11.03
C VAL A 64 5.72 19.10 11.75
N GLN A 65 4.84 19.15 12.76
CA GLN A 65 4.44 17.94 13.48
C GLN A 65 3.57 17.01 12.61
N LEU A 66 2.67 17.57 11.80
CA LEU A 66 1.88 16.78 10.85
C LEU A 66 2.78 16.07 9.82
N GLU A 67 3.75 16.79 9.22
CA GLU A 67 4.72 16.19 8.31
C GLU A 67 5.59 15.11 8.96
N ARG A 68 5.93 15.30 10.23
CA ARG A 68 6.67 14.28 10.98
C ARG A 68 5.84 13.02 11.19
N LEU A 69 4.58 13.17 11.63
CA LEU A 69 3.67 12.05 11.85
C LEU A 69 3.33 11.32 10.55
N ASP A 70 3.24 12.04 9.43
CA ASP A 70 3.03 11.43 8.13
C ASP A 70 4.26 10.64 7.66
N ARG A 71 5.47 11.14 7.91
CA ARG A 71 6.72 10.40 7.66
C ARG A 71 6.87 9.17 8.55
N GLU A 72 6.59 9.28 9.84
CA GLU A 72 6.61 8.14 10.77
C GLU A 72 5.61 7.06 10.33
N SER A 73 4.40 7.44 9.94
CA SER A 73 3.41 6.51 9.39
C SER A 73 3.84 5.85 8.07
N GLN A 74 4.58 6.54 7.21
CA GLN A 74 5.14 5.96 5.98
C GLN A 74 6.25 4.96 6.27
N VAL A 75 7.12 5.23 7.24
CA VAL A 75 8.19 4.31 7.65
C VAL A 75 7.61 3.04 8.28
N ASP A 76 6.55 3.16 9.08
CA ASP A 76 5.85 2.01 9.66
C ASP A 76 5.18 1.15 8.57
N LEU A 77 4.67 1.78 7.50
CA LEU A 77 4.09 1.09 6.35
C LEU A 77 5.14 0.40 5.46
N GLU A 78 6.33 1.00 5.32
CA GLU A 78 7.43 0.40 4.56
C GLU A 78 8.04 -0.83 5.27
N ASN A 79 7.87 -0.94 6.59
CA ASN A 79 8.38 -2.03 7.40
C ASN A 79 7.32 -3.05 7.86
N ALA A 80 6.02 -2.77 7.63
CA ALA A 80 4.95 -3.70 7.97
C ALA A 80 4.83 -4.79 6.90
N GLU A 81 4.75 -6.04 7.33
CA GLU A 81 4.50 -7.16 6.41
C GLU A 81 3.10 -7.01 5.77
N PRO A 82 2.96 -7.33 4.47
CA PRO A 82 1.68 -7.21 3.75
C PRO A 82 0.53 -7.96 4.45
N GLU A 83 0.82 -9.09 5.10
CA GLU A 83 -0.14 -9.91 5.82
C GLU A 83 -0.69 -9.20 7.07
N GLU A 84 0.09 -8.33 7.71
CA GLU A 84 -0.35 -7.54 8.87
C GLU A 84 -1.30 -6.42 8.45
N LEU A 85 -1.03 -5.79 7.31
CA LEU A 85 -1.83 -4.68 6.78
C LEU A 85 -3.12 -5.16 6.09
N ALA A 86 -3.08 -6.36 5.51
CA ALA A 86 -4.17 -6.93 4.74
C ALA A 86 -4.43 -8.40 5.12
N PRO A 87 -4.88 -8.68 6.36
CA PRO A 87 -5.11 -10.05 6.83
C PRO A 87 -6.13 -10.81 5.99
N GLU A 88 -7.04 -10.11 5.31
CA GLU A 88 -7.99 -10.69 4.36
C GLU A 88 -7.36 -11.23 3.08
N LEU A 89 -6.13 -10.86 2.77
CA LEU A 89 -5.35 -11.35 1.63
C LEU A 89 -4.25 -12.33 2.03
N SER A 90 -4.05 -12.58 3.32
CA SER A 90 -2.93 -13.38 3.85
C SER A 90 -2.80 -14.74 3.16
N GLN A 91 -3.91 -15.47 3.01
CA GLN A 91 -3.90 -16.78 2.34
C GLN A 91 -3.56 -16.66 0.85
N THR A 92 -4.17 -15.69 0.15
CA THR A 92 -3.91 -15.43 -1.27
C THR A 92 -2.45 -15.05 -1.52
N LEU A 93 -1.88 -14.19 -0.67
CA LEU A 93 -0.48 -13.78 -0.77
C LEU A 93 0.47 -14.96 -0.51
N ALA A 94 0.14 -15.82 0.46
CA ALA A 94 0.91 -17.04 0.73
C ALA A 94 0.87 -18.02 -0.47
N ASN A 95 -0.29 -18.22 -1.09
CA ASN A 95 -0.43 -19.04 -2.29
C ASN A 95 0.41 -18.47 -3.44
N ILE A 96 0.28 -17.17 -3.74
CA ILE A 96 1.05 -16.48 -4.77
C ILE A 96 2.56 -16.66 -4.56
N ALA A 97 3.05 -16.57 -3.32
CA ALA A 97 4.46 -16.76 -3.01
C ALA A 97 4.94 -18.20 -3.30
N VAL A 98 4.12 -19.20 -2.95
CA VAL A 98 4.42 -20.61 -3.22
C VAL A 98 4.42 -20.89 -4.72
N ASP A 99 3.40 -20.43 -5.45
CA ASP A 99 3.26 -20.65 -6.89
C ASP A 99 4.33 -19.90 -7.67
N HIS A 100 4.66 -18.68 -7.27
CA HIS A 100 5.78 -17.95 -7.86
C HIS A 100 7.07 -18.75 -7.79
N GLN A 101 7.41 -19.29 -6.62
CA GLN A 101 8.63 -20.09 -6.47
C GLN A 101 8.58 -21.37 -7.32
N ALA A 102 7.43 -22.08 -7.32
CA ALA A 102 7.25 -23.28 -8.11
C ALA A 102 7.38 -23.02 -9.62
N ILE A 103 6.84 -21.89 -10.12
CA ILE A 103 6.97 -21.46 -11.51
C ILE A 103 8.43 -21.15 -11.85
N LEU A 104 9.17 -20.45 -10.97
CA LEU A 104 10.61 -20.19 -11.18
C LEU A 104 11.42 -21.49 -11.27
N ASP A 105 11.13 -22.45 -10.41
CA ASP A 105 11.79 -23.74 -10.42
C ASP A 105 11.52 -24.51 -11.74
N LYS A 106 10.28 -24.44 -12.24
CA LYS A 106 9.90 -25.02 -13.56
C LYS A 106 10.60 -24.33 -14.71
N ILE A 107 10.63 -23.00 -14.73
CA ILE A 107 11.33 -22.20 -15.74
C ILE A 107 12.83 -22.55 -15.74
N ALA A 108 13.44 -22.74 -14.57
CA ALA A 108 14.85 -23.09 -14.46
C ALA A 108 15.19 -24.42 -15.10
N THR A 109 14.24 -25.37 -15.16
CA THR A 109 14.37 -26.71 -15.77
C THR A 109 13.88 -26.80 -17.21
N SER A 110 13.25 -25.74 -17.75
CA SER A 110 12.73 -25.66 -19.11
C SER A 110 13.87 -25.65 -20.15
N ALA A 111 13.52 -25.95 -21.42
CA ALA A 111 14.47 -25.85 -22.53
C ALA A 111 15.02 -24.43 -22.69
N GLU A 112 16.31 -24.30 -23.04
CA GLU A 112 17.02 -23.01 -23.10
C GLU A 112 16.31 -21.96 -23.98
N GLY A 113 15.66 -22.39 -25.08
CA GLY A 113 14.94 -21.50 -25.98
C GLY A 113 13.66 -20.88 -25.38
N ASP A 114 13.01 -21.58 -24.48
CA ASP A 114 11.74 -21.15 -23.87
C ASP A 114 11.98 -20.38 -22.57
N LYS A 115 13.12 -20.59 -21.94
CA LYS A 115 13.47 -20.06 -20.62
C LYS A 115 13.47 -18.52 -20.56
N GLU A 116 14.07 -17.86 -21.54
CA GLU A 116 14.13 -16.40 -21.59
C GLU A 116 12.72 -15.80 -21.74
N GLU A 117 11.91 -16.35 -22.61
CA GLU A 117 10.55 -15.88 -22.86
C GLU A 117 9.66 -16.08 -21.63
N LEU A 118 9.67 -17.28 -21.04
CA LEU A 118 8.90 -17.59 -19.83
C LEU A 118 9.33 -16.71 -18.65
N THR A 119 10.63 -16.51 -18.48
CA THR A 119 11.15 -15.61 -17.43
C THR A 119 10.66 -14.18 -17.63
N ALA A 120 10.74 -13.65 -18.85
CA ALA A 120 10.31 -12.29 -19.15
C ALA A 120 8.81 -12.07 -18.92
N ILE A 121 7.97 -13.01 -19.36
CA ILE A 121 6.52 -12.97 -19.18
C ILE A 121 6.18 -13.04 -17.68
N HIS A 122 6.78 -13.98 -16.96
CA HIS A 122 6.50 -14.15 -15.54
C HIS A 122 6.94 -12.93 -14.73
N SER A 123 8.16 -12.41 -14.99
CA SER A 123 8.67 -11.19 -14.33
C SER A 123 7.76 -9.98 -14.56
N LEU A 124 7.28 -9.78 -15.78
CA LEU A 124 6.34 -8.69 -16.09
C LEU A 124 5.01 -8.83 -15.34
N LYS A 125 4.50 -10.06 -15.22
CA LYS A 125 3.28 -10.32 -14.44
C LYS A 125 3.47 -10.01 -12.96
N MET A 126 4.59 -10.44 -12.37
CA MET A 126 4.95 -10.17 -10.97
C MET A 126 5.13 -8.68 -10.70
N GLU A 127 5.75 -7.92 -11.60
CA GLU A 127 5.89 -6.46 -11.47
C GLU A 127 4.52 -5.77 -11.43
N LYS A 128 3.58 -6.17 -12.28
CA LYS A 128 2.21 -5.64 -12.27
C LYS A 128 1.47 -5.99 -10.97
N PHE A 129 1.58 -7.23 -10.53
CA PHE A 129 1.03 -7.67 -9.25
C PHE A 129 1.56 -6.83 -8.09
N GLN A 130 2.88 -6.66 -8.03
CA GLN A 130 3.52 -5.86 -6.98
C GLN A 130 3.02 -4.42 -6.96
N THR A 131 2.85 -3.80 -8.13
CA THR A 131 2.28 -2.45 -8.27
C THR A 131 0.85 -2.37 -7.71
N ILE A 132 0.02 -3.40 -7.98
CA ILE A 132 -1.36 -3.45 -7.48
C ILE A 132 -1.37 -3.64 -5.95
N LEU A 133 -0.54 -4.55 -5.43
CA LEU A 133 -0.43 -4.82 -4.00
C LEU A 133 0.04 -3.57 -3.23
N GLU A 134 1.09 -2.90 -3.70
CA GLU A 134 1.57 -1.65 -3.10
C GLU A 134 0.48 -0.57 -3.08
N GLY A 135 -0.26 -0.43 -4.19
CA GLY A 135 -1.39 0.49 -4.29
C GLY A 135 -2.50 0.14 -3.29
N TYR A 136 -2.84 -1.14 -3.16
CA TYR A 136 -3.80 -1.64 -2.19
C TYR A 136 -3.40 -1.31 -0.76
N LEU A 137 -2.16 -1.65 -0.37
CA LEU A 137 -1.64 -1.40 0.98
C LEU A 137 -1.60 0.10 1.32
N LYS A 138 -1.18 0.95 0.38
CA LYS A 138 -1.17 2.42 0.54
C LYS A 138 -2.59 2.98 0.79
N ILE A 139 -3.59 2.53 0.02
CA ILE A 139 -4.97 2.97 0.20
C ILE A 139 -5.54 2.42 1.50
N LYS A 140 -5.28 1.16 1.82
CA LYS A 140 -5.75 0.47 3.03
C LYS A 140 -5.26 1.17 4.30
N ALA A 141 -4.01 1.58 4.31
CA ALA A 141 -3.40 2.29 5.43
C ALA A 141 -4.01 3.68 5.67
N ASN A 142 -4.35 4.41 4.61
CA ASN A 142 -4.86 5.79 4.70
C ASN A 142 -6.02 6.05 3.72
N PRO A 143 -7.17 5.40 3.85
CA PRO A 143 -8.25 5.47 2.87
C PRO A 143 -8.81 6.89 2.67
N LYS A 144 -8.75 7.72 3.70
CA LYS A 144 -9.23 9.13 3.63
C LYS A 144 -8.43 10.02 2.67
N ASN A 145 -7.20 9.62 2.33
CA ASN A 145 -6.32 10.37 1.43
C ASN A 145 -6.59 10.10 -0.04
N TYR A 146 -7.48 9.15 -0.36
CA TYR A 146 -7.72 8.71 -1.72
C TYR A 146 -9.19 8.86 -2.12
N ASN A 147 -9.42 9.44 -3.29
CA ASN A 147 -10.76 9.46 -3.88
C ASN A 147 -11.20 8.05 -4.25
N ARG A 148 -12.46 7.69 -3.92
CA ARG A 148 -13.04 6.37 -4.22
C ARG A 148 -12.21 5.22 -3.63
N ALA A 149 -11.72 5.38 -2.41
CA ALA A 149 -10.84 4.42 -1.75
C ALA A 149 -11.45 3.01 -1.69
N GLU A 150 -12.70 2.87 -1.25
CA GLU A 150 -13.41 1.59 -1.14
C GLU A 150 -13.49 0.87 -2.49
N GLU A 151 -13.92 1.56 -3.53
CA GLU A 151 -14.02 0.99 -4.87
C GLU A 151 -12.65 0.52 -5.40
N ARG A 152 -11.60 1.31 -5.18
CA ARG A 152 -10.22 0.93 -5.56
C ARG A 152 -9.70 -0.26 -4.77
N LEU A 153 -10.02 -0.35 -3.48
CA LEU A 153 -9.65 -1.49 -2.65
C LEU A 153 -10.35 -2.77 -3.13
N GLU A 154 -11.64 -2.71 -3.44
CA GLU A 154 -12.38 -3.87 -3.99
C GLU A 154 -11.81 -4.30 -5.34
N GLN A 155 -11.53 -3.36 -6.25
CA GLN A 155 -10.94 -3.66 -7.56
C GLN A 155 -9.53 -4.27 -7.43
N ALA A 156 -8.69 -3.72 -6.56
CA ALA A 156 -7.34 -4.23 -6.33
C ALA A 156 -7.37 -5.62 -5.67
N LYS A 157 -8.25 -5.83 -4.68
CA LYS A 157 -8.46 -7.13 -4.06
C LYS A 157 -8.86 -8.19 -5.08
N ALA A 158 -9.88 -7.89 -5.90
CA ALA A 158 -10.34 -8.81 -6.95
C ALA A 158 -9.23 -9.11 -7.97
N ALA A 159 -8.39 -8.12 -8.32
CA ALA A 159 -7.26 -8.32 -9.21
C ALA A 159 -6.16 -9.21 -8.59
N ILE A 160 -5.90 -9.09 -7.29
CA ILE A 160 -4.95 -9.94 -6.56
C ILE A 160 -5.46 -11.39 -6.48
N GLU A 161 -6.74 -11.59 -6.15
CA GLU A 161 -7.38 -12.92 -6.11
C GLU A 161 -7.39 -13.56 -7.51
N GLN A 162 -7.65 -12.78 -8.56
CA GLN A 162 -7.59 -13.25 -9.94
C GLN A 162 -6.18 -13.63 -10.37
N PHE A 163 -5.18 -12.89 -9.92
CA PHE A 163 -3.77 -13.19 -10.19
C PHE A 163 -3.32 -14.52 -9.57
N ASP A 164 -3.77 -14.85 -8.36
CA ASP A 164 -3.57 -16.15 -7.71
C ASP A 164 -4.06 -17.30 -8.63
N LEU A 165 -5.29 -17.20 -9.13
CA LEU A 165 -5.85 -18.18 -10.04
C LEU A 165 -5.08 -18.27 -11.38
N GLU A 166 -4.53 -17.16 -11.86
CA GLU A 166 -3.70 -17.15 -13.07
C GLU A 166 -2.36 -17.87 -12.85
N LEU A 167 -1.72 -17.71 -11.68
CA LEU A 167 -0.49 -18.43 -11.35
C LEU A 167 -0.76 -19.94 -11.25
N ASP A 168 -1.83 -20.34 -10.58
CA ASP A 168 -2.32 -21.70 -10.53
C ASP A 168 -2.47 -22.32 -11.94
N GLN A 169 -3.02 -21.55 -12.88
CA GLN A 169 -3.21 -22.02 -14.26
C GLN A 169 -1.86 -22.16 -14.97
N VAL A 170 -0.96 -21.19 -14.84
CA VAL A 170 0.39 -21.24 -15.42
C VAL A 170 1.15 -22.47 -14.90
N LEU A 171 1.08 -22.72 -13.60
CA LEU A 171 1.75 -23.85 -12.98
C LEU A 171 1.20 -25.19 -13.51
N ARG A 172 -0.13 -25.31 -13.69
CA ARG A 172 -0.75 -26.49 -14.32
C ARG A 172 -0.26 -26.69 -15.75
N GLU A 173 -0.22 -25.64 -16.55
CA GLU A 173 0.25 -25.72 -17.96
C GLU A 173 1.71 -26.17 -18.05
N LEU A 174 2.58 -25.64 -17.17
CA LEU A 174 3.98 -26.07 -17.07
C LEU A 174 4.09 -27.55 -16.66
N ASN A 175 3.30 -28.01 -15.70
CA ASN A 175 3.28 -29.40 -15.27
C ASN A 175 2.75 -30.35 -16.36
N GLU A 176 1.72 -29.98 -17.10
CA GLU A 176 1.19 -30.78 -18.21
C GLU A 176 2.24 -30.98 -19.34
N THR A 177 3.09 -29.98 -19.55
CA THR A 177 4.20 -30.10 -20.50
C THR A 177 5.18 -31.20 -20.07
N ASP A 178 5.53 -31.29 -18.79
CA ASP A 178 6.40 -32.33 -18.25
C ASP A 178 5.76 -33.73 -18.29
N MET A 179 4.42 -33.82 -18.21
CA MET A 179 3.68 -35.07 -18.21
C MET A 179 3.60 -35.76 -19.58
N ARG A 180 3.97 -35.09 -20.66
CA ARG A 180 3.96 -35.71 -22.03
C ARG A 180 4.85 -36.95 -22.13
N ASP A 181 6.04 -36.91 -21.57
CA ASP A 181 6.97 -38.04 -21.60
C ASP A 181 6.48 -39.20 -20.70
N PHE A 182 5.85 -38.86 -19.58
CA PHE A 182 5.18 -39.84 -18.72
C PHE A 182 4.04 -40.57 -19.48
N ASP A 183 3.16 -39.83 -20.16
CA ASP A 183 2.08 -40.39 -20.93
C ASP A 183 2.56 -41.29 -22.09
N ILE A 184 3.65 -40.89 -22.76
CA ILE A 184 4.29 -41.69 -23.80
C ILE A 184 4.80 -43.00 -23.17
N SER A 185 5.47 -42.94 -22.04
CA SER A 185 6.00 -44.10 -21.35
C SER A 185 4.91 -45.06 -20.87
N LEU A 186 3.79 -44.53 -20.36
CA LEU A 186 2.62 -45.32 -20.00
C LEU A 186 2.06 -46.08 -21.20
N ARG A 187 1.89 -45.41 -22.33
CA ARG A 187 1.37 -46.04 -23.59
C ARG A 187 2.28 -47.14 -24.08
N ILE A 188 3.61 -47.00 -23.97
CA ILE A 188 4.56 -48.04 -24.36
C ILE A 188 4.40 -49.26 -23.45
N LEU A 189 4.37 -49.06 -22.12
CA LEU A 189 4.22 -50.16 -21.15
C LEU A 189 2.86 -50.88 -21.26
N GLU A 190 1.79 -50.17 -21.62
CA GLU A 190 0.47 -50.78 -21.85
C GLU A 190 0.43 -51.60 -23.10
N LYS A 191 1.22 -51.25 -24.14
CA LYS A 191 1.29 -52.00 -25.41
C LYS A 191 2.07 -53.30 -25.22
N ASP A 192 3.18 -53.26 -24.50
CA ASP A 192 4.01 -54.46 -24.18
C ASP A 192 3.26 -55.47 -23.30
N ARG A 193 2.21 -55.03 -22.60
CA ARG A 193 1.40 -55.87 -21.73
C ARG A 193 0.27 -56.61 -22.42
N LYS A 194 -0.01 -56.26 -23.68
CA LYS A 194 -1.10 -56.83 -24.52
C LYS A 194 -0.57 -57.82 -25.60
N GLU A 195 0.74 -57.96 -25.72
CA GLU A 195 1.42 -59.02 -26.47
C GLU A 195 1.84 -60.18 -25.53
#